data_3f582bafc81eaea916cc1728c2e959de
#
_entry.id   3f582bafc81eaea916cc1728c2e959de
#
_cell.length_a   1.000
_cell.length_b   1.000
_cell.length_c   1.000
_cell.angle_alpha   90.00
_cell.angle_beta   90.00
_cell.angle_gamma   90.00
#
_symmetry.space_group_name_H-M   'P 1'
#
loop_
_entity.id
_entity.type
_entity.pdbx_description
1 polymer ?
#
loop_
_entity_poly.entity_id
_entity_poly.type
_entity_poly.pdbx_seq_one_letter_code
_entity_poly.pdbx_strand_id
1 'polypeptide(L)'
;MKKKVLSVLMVFMMCLGLAGCGGGSNSASDDISGKVSLNGSTSMEKFVNALSEGIKEKYPNLQLEAQFTGSGAGLEAVASKTTDIGDSSRALTDEEKAKGLEENIVAIDGIATITNKS
;
A
#
# COMPACT_ATOMS: atom_id res chain seq x y z
N MET A 1 17.73 -60.95 -8.69
CA MET A 1 16.72 -60.28 -9.52
C MET A 1 15.73 -59.44 -8.68
N LYS A 2 15.35 -59.82 -7.48
CA LYS A 2 14.36 -59.09 -6.64
C LYS A 2 14.81 -57.69 -6.18
N LYS A 3 16.11 -57.47 -5.94
CA LYS A 3 16.65 -56.16 -5.52
C LYS A 3 16.68 -55.10 -6.66
N LYS A 4 16.85 -55.53 -7.94
CA LYS A 4 16.84 -54.60 -9.07
C LYS A 4 15.45 -54.15 -9.50
N VAL A 5 14.44 -54.98 -9.27
CA VAL A 5 13.03 -54.64 -9.55
C VAL A 5 12.52 -53.62 -8.53
N LEU A 6 12.94 -53.75 -7.27
CA LEU A 6 12.55 -52.81 -6.21
C LEU A 6 13.14 -51.41 -6.43
N SER A 7 14.40 -51.34 -6.96
CA SER A 7 15.06 -50.07 -7.28
C SER A 7 14.39 -49.33 -8.48
N VAL A 8 13.94 -50.07 -9.50
CA VAL A 8 13.22 -49.50 -10.66
C VAL A 8 11.84 -49.02 -10.26
N LEU A 9 11.16 -49.72 -9.34
CA LEU A 9 9.83 -49.32 -8.85
C LEU A 9 9.91 -48.00 -8.04
N MET A 10 10.98 -47.83 -7.27
CA MET A 10 11.19 -46.62 -6.45
C MET A 10 11.49 -45.37 -7.31
N VAL A 11 12.22 -45.53 -8.42
CA VAL A 11 12.52 -44.44 -9.37
C VAL A 11 11.26 -44.04 -10.19
N PHE A 12 10.41 -45.03 -10.51
CA PHE A 12 9.17 -44.75 -11.26
C PHE A 12 8.13 -44.02 -10.43
N MET A 13 8.10 -44.24 -9.11
CA MET A 13 7.18 -43.54 -8.17
C MET A 13 7.59 -42.09 -7.91
N MET A 14 8.86 -41.73 -8.14
CA MET A 14 9.38 -40.36 -7.95
C MET A 14 9.13 -39.45 -9.15
N CYS A 15 8.77 -40.01 -10.32
CA CYS A 15 8.48 -39.22 -11.53
C CYS A 15 7.00 -38.80 -11.69
N LEU A 16 6.07 -39.30 -10.87
CA LEU A 16 4.65 -38.94 -10.95
C LEU A 16 4.27 -37.73 -10.09
N GLY A 17 5.25 -37.13 -9.37
CA GLY A 17 4.99 -36.00 -8.45
C GLY A 17 5.12 -34.59 -9.05
N LEU A 18 5.48 -34.42 -10.34
CA LEU A 18 5.74 -33.09 -10.95
C LEU A 18 4.70 -32.61 -11.97
N ALA A 19 3.52 -33.21 -12.04
CA ALA A 19 2.47 -32.77 -12.94
C ALA A 19 1.32 -32.06 -12.22
N GLY A 20 1.62 -31.21 -11.24
CA GLY A 20 0.65 -30.48 -10.41
C GLY A 20 0.83 -28.96 -10.41
N CYS A 21 1.37 -28.34 -11.48
CA CYS A 21 1.31 -26.89 -11.70
C CYS A 21 0.33 -26.60 -12.85
N GLY A 22 -0.95 -26.87 -12.63
CA GLY A 22 -2.04 -26.37 -13.45
C GLY A 22 -2.33 -24.93 -13.09
N GLY A 23 -2.18 -24.01 -14.08
CA GLY A 23 -2.37 -22.58 -13.93
C GLY A 23 -3.73 -22.21 -13.38
N GLY A 24 -3.76 -21.68 -12.17
CA GLY A 24 -4.80 -20.81 -11.69
C GLY A 24 -4.37 -19.40 -12.01
N SER A 25 -5.10 -18.73 -12.89
CA SER A 25 -5.06 -17.28 -13.02
C SER A 25 -5.64 -16.69 -11.73
N ASN A 26 -4.83 -16.63 -10.68
CA ASN A 26 -5.17 -15.83 -9.51
C ASN A 26 -4.96 -14.37 -9.93
N SER A 27 -6.09 -13.67 -10.09
CA SER A 27 -6.09 -12.22 -10.03
C SER A 27 -5.38 -11.83 -8.74
N ALA A 28 -4.20 -11.22 -8.86
CA ALA A 28 -3.32 -10.86 -7.74
C ALA A 28 -3.92 -9.78 -6.81
N SER A 29 -5.22 -9.52 -6.88
CA SER A 29 -5.93 -8.52 -6.10
C SER A 29 -6.58 -9.02 -4.80
N ASP A 30 -6.78 -10.35 -4.66
CA ASP A 30 -7.56 -10.86 -3.52
C ASP A 30 -6.72 -11.22 -2.28
N ASP A 31 -5.42 -11.16 -2.36
CA ASP A 31 -4.52 -11.61 -1.27
C ASP A 31 -3.66 -10.47 -0.66
N ILE A 32 -3.97 -9.21 -0.99
CA ILE A 32 -3.31 -8.07 -0.36
C ILE A 32 -3.86 -7.89 1.04
N SER A 33 -3.01 -8.10 2.03
CA SER A 33 -3.35 -7.98 3.44
C SER A 33 -2.25 -7.25 4.20
N GLY A 34 -2.59 -6.66 5.33
CA GLY A 34 -1.65 -5.96 6.18
C GLY A 34 -2.20 -4.66 6.73
N LYS A 35 -1.30 -3.83 7.22
CA LYS A 35 -1.61 -2.54 7.83
C LYS A 35 -0.72 -1.47 7.22
N VAL A 36 -1.32 -0.36 6.83
CA VAL A 36 -0.63 0.84 6.35
C VAL A 36 -0.98 1.98 7.28
N SER A 37 0.04 2.62 7.82
CA SER A 37 -0.10 3.80 8.68
C SER A 37 0.09 5.08 7.87
N LEU A 38 -0.80 6.06 8.10
CA LEU A 38 -0.78 7.36 7.46
C LEU A 38 -0.88 8.46 8.52
N ASN A 39 -0.08 9.50 8.41
CA ASN A 39 -0.19 10.67 9.26
C ASN A 39 0.00 11.95 8.45
N GLY A 40 -0.77 12.99 8.74
CA GLY A 40 -0.54 14.28 8.09
C GLY A 40 -1.64 15.31 8.23
N SER A 41 -1.95 15.97 7.12
CA SER A 41 -2.77 17.16 7.07
C SER A 41 -4.23 16.91 7.45
N THR A 42 -4.75 17.73 8.35
CA THR A 42 -6.18 17.74 8.70
C THR A 42 -7.08 18.11 7.51
N SER A 43 -6.58 18.87 6.56
CA SER A 43 -7.33 19.21 5.33
C SER A 43 -7.53 17.99 4.43
N MET A 44 -6.68 16.97 4.54
CA MET A 44 -6.78 15.74 3.75
C MET A 44 -7.71 14.69 4.37
N GLU A 45 -8.22 14.92 5.58
CA GLU A 45 -9.01 13.93 6.33
C GLU A 45 -10.19 13.36 5.51
N LYS A 46 -10.98 14.22 4.86
CA LYS A 46 -12.13 13.77 4.05
C LYS A 46 -11.70 12.90 2.88
N PHE A 47 -10.61 13.29 2.21
CA PHE A 47 -10.06 12.55 1.09
C PHE A 47 -9.54 11.18 1.54
N VAL A 48 -8.75 11.15 2.61
CA VAL A 48 -8.16 9.92 3.14
C VAL A 48 -9.24 8.96 3.66
N ASN A 49 -10.29 9.47 4.31
CA ASN A 49 -11.40 8.64 4.76
C ASN A 49 -12.15 8.00 3.59
N ALA A 50 -12.46 8.77 2.54
CA ALA A 50 -13.08 8.22 1.32
C ALA A 50 -12.17 7.19 0.62
N LEU A 51 -10.86 7.45 0.55
CA LEU A 51 -9.86 6.51 0.03
C LEU A 51 -9.83 5.21 0.86
N SER A 52 -9.87 5.32 2.19
CA SER A 52 -9.88 4.18 3.10
C SER A 52 -11.10 3.27 2.89
N GLU A 53 -12.28 3.87 2.67
CA GLU A 53 -13.49 3.11 2.33
C GLU A 53 -13.34 2.36 1.00
N GLY A 54 -12.86 3.03 -0.06
CA GLY A 54 -12.63 2.39 -1.35
C GLY A 54 -11.54 1.31 -1.32
N ILE A 55 -10.48 1.51 -0.52
CA ILE A 55 -9.44 0.49 -0.31
C ILE A 55 -10.02 -0.72 0.40
N LYS A 56 -10.82 -0.52 1.45
CA LYS A 56 -11.44 -1.60 2.23
C LYS A 56 -12.44 -2.41 1.38
N GLU A 57 -13.16 -1.75 0.48
CA GLU A 57 -14.06 -2.44 -0.46
C GLU A 57 -13.27 -3.32 -1.44
N LYS A 58 -12.16 -2.83 -1.96
CA LYS A 58 -11.34 -3.55 -2.94
C LYS A 58 -10.39 -4.57 -2.31
N TYR A 59 -9.87 -4.28 -1.13
CA TYR A 59 -8.88 -5.08 -0.40
C TYR A 59 -9.32 -5.24 1.07
N PRO A 60 -10.28 -6.11 1.36
CA PRO A 60 -10.90 -6.22 2.69
C PRO A 60 -9.93 -6.62 3.80
N ASN A 61 -8.80 -7.22 3.45
CA ASN A 61 -7.75 -7.64 4.39
C ASN A 61 -6.66 -6.58 4.60
N LEU A 62 -6.74 -5.42 3.93
CA LEU A 62 -5.83 -4.29 4.10
C LEU A 62 -6.44 -3.27 5.06
N GLN A 63 -5.71 -2.92 6.11
CA GLN A 63 -6.13 -1.90 7.10
C GLN A 63 -5.34 -0.61 6.86
N LEU A 64 -6.04 0.51 6.66
CA LEU A 64 -5.44 1.84 6.64
C LEU A 64 -5.72 2.53 7.97
N GLU A 65 -4.67 2.87 8.71
CA GLU A 65 -4.75 3.65 9.95
C GLU A 65 -4.26 5.08 9.70
N ALA A 66 -5.18 6.03 9.78
CA ALA A 66 -4.90 7.43 9.51
C ALA A 66 -4.94 8.28 10.78
N GLN A 67 -3.98 9.21 10.90
CA GLN A 67 -3.93 10.23 11.93
C GLN A 67 -3.75 11.61 11.26
N PHE A 68 -4.43 12.63 11.77
CA PHE A 68 -4.44 13.96 11.18
C PHE A 68 -3.87 14.99 12.16
N THR A 69 -2.54 15.05 12.22
CA THR A 69 -1.80 15.90 13.17
C THR A 69 -1.20 17.15 12.53
N GLY A 70 -1.41 17.33 11.22
CA GLY A 70 -0.90 18.42 10.41
C GLY A 70 0.21 18.00 9.45
N SER A 71 0.33 18.71 8.30
CA SER A 71 1.29 18.35 7.23
C SER A 71 2.73 18.23 7.74
N GLY A 72 3.20 19.17 8.55
CA GLY A 72 4.56 19.15 9.08
C GLY A 72 4.85 17.93 9.95
N ALA A 73 3.94 17.58 10.85
CA ALA A 73 4.07 16.42 11.72
C ALA A 73 4.01 15.10 10.92
N GLY A 74 3.15 15.02 9.90
CA GLY A 74 3.07 13.88 9.01
C GLY A 74 4.35 13.66 8.21
N LEU A 75 4.92 14.73 7.65
CA LEU A 75 6.18 14.67 6.90
C LEU A 75 7.37 14.29 7.80
N GLU A 76 7.41 14.77 9.03
CA GLU A 76 8.43 14.36 9.99
C GLU A 76 8.27 12.90 10.41
N ALA A 77 7.03 12.43 10.59
CA ALA A 77 6.74 11.04 10.93
C ALA A 77 7.18 10.07 9.81
N VAL A 78 6.92 10.39 8.54
CA VAL A 78 7.39 9.56 7.43
C VAL A 78 8.91 9.64 7.24
N ALA A 79 9.53 10.81 7.44
CA ALA A 79 10.98 10.96 7.39
C ALA A 79 11.69 10.13 8.47
N SER A 80 11.10 10.04 9.66
CA SER A 80 11.61 9.22 10.78
C SER A 80 11.17 7.75 10.73
N LYS A 81 10.42 7.35 9.68
CA LYS A 81 9.90 5.98 9.48
C LYS A 81 8.98 5.50 10.61
N THR A 82 8.28 6.40 11.26
CA THR A 82 7.25 6.07 12.27
C THR A 82 5.86 5.90 11.66
N THR A 83 5.70 6.30 10.40
CA THR A 83 4.51 6.06 9.57
C THR A 83 4.95 5.70 8.16
N ASP A 84 4.10 5.00 7.41
CA ASP A 84 4.40 4.55 6.05
C ASP A 84 4.15 5.66 5.02
N ILE A 85 3.12 6.47 5.25
CA ILE A 85 2.70 7.55 4.35
C ILE A 85 2.55 8.85 5.14
N GLY A 86 3.15 9.92 4.62
CA GLY A 86 2.90 11.29 5.09
C GLY A 86 2.00 12.02 4.12
N ASP A 87 0.82 12.47 4.54
CA ASP A 87 -0.03 13.29 3.68
C ASP A 87 0.14 14.79 3.98
N SER A 88 0.11 15.59 2.92
CA SER A 88 0.36 17.02 3.01
C SER A 88 -0.59 17.80 2.11
N SER A 89 -1.05 18.96 2.58
CA SER A 89 -1.83 19.92 1.79
C SER A 89 -0.94 20.99 1.13
N ARG A 90 0.36 20.80 1.09
CA ARG A 90 1.34 21.67 0.42
C ARG A 90 2.45 20.85 -0.23
N ALA A 91 3.17 21.46 -1.15
CA ALA A 91 4.39 20.89 -1.71
C ALA A 91 5.47 20.67 -0.63
N LEU A 92 6.38 19.73 -0.89
CA LEU A 92 7.57 19.51 -0.07
C LEU A 92 8.55 20.69 -0.21
N THR A 93 9.16 21.06 0.89
CA THR A 93 10.30 21.99 0.88
C THR A 93 11.56 21.29 0.38
N ASP A 94 12.59 22.05 0.01
CA ASP A 94 13.88 21.49 -0.43
C ASP A 94 14.57 20.70 0.70
N GLU A 95 14.40 21.12 1.94
CA GLU A 95 14.89 20.40 3.12
C GLU A 95 14.20 19.05 3.31
N GLU A 96 12.89 18.98 3.08
CA GLU A 96 12.11 17.74 3.17
C GLU A 96 12.48 16.78 2.04
N LYS A 97 12.68 17.27 0.82
CA LYS A 97 13.21 16.49 -0.31
C LYS A 97 14.62 15.97 -0.05
N ALA A 98 15.46 16.78 0.59
CA ALA A 98 16.82 16.36 0.99
C ALA A 98 16.83 15.24 2.03
N LYS A 99 15.74 15.05 2.80
CA LYS A 99 15.55 13.91 3.70
C LYS A 99 15.14 12.61 2.96
N GLY A 100 15.05 12.63 1.64
CA GLY A 100 14.69 11.49 0.81
C GLY A 100 13.18 11.26 0.69
N LEU A 101 12.37 12.27 0.98
CA LEU A 101 10.92 12.19 0.77
C LEU A 101 10.59 12.39 -0.72
N GLU A 102 9.71 11.55 -1.24
CA GLU A 102 9.16 11.65 -2.59
C GLU A 102 7.75 12.22 -2.55
N GLU A 103 7.44 13.09 -3.52
CA GLU A 103 6.15 13.77 -3.62
C GLU A 103 5.27 13.09 -4.67
N ASN A 104 4.12 12.59 -4.23
CA ASN A 104 3.09 12.02 -5.10
C ASN A 104 1.85 12.93 -5.05
N ILE A 105 1.61 13.71 -6.11
CA ILE A 105 0.48 14.62 -6.18
C ILE A 105 -0.80 13.83 -6.48
N VAL A 106 -1.74 13.84 -5.54
CA VAL A 106 -3.02 13.11 -5.64
C VAL A 106 -4.19 14.01 -6.05
N ALA A 107 -4.10 15.33 -5.75
CA ALA A 107 -5.10 16.32 -6.13
C ALA A 107 -4.48 17.71 -6.15
N ILE A 108 -5.14 18.62 -6.84
CA ILE A 108 -4.82 20.06 -6.85
C ILE A 108 -6.02 20.79 -6.27
N ASP A 109 -5.79 21.58 -5.22
CA ASP A 109 -6.82 22.40 -4.58
C ASP A 109 -6.67 23.87 -5.02
N GLY A 110 -7.78 24.57 -5.08
CA GLY A 110 -7.84 25.99 -5.43
C GLY A 110 -8.57 26.79 -4.36
N ILE A 111 -7.95 27.86 -3.89
CA ILE A 111 -8.57 28.80 -2.96
C ILE A 111 -8.94 30.07 -3.73
N ALA A 112 -10.21 30.45 -3.68
CA ALA A 112 -10.71 31.69 -4.25
C ALA A 112 -11.28 32.61 -3.17
N THR A 113 -10.87 33.86 -3.17
CA THR A 113 -11.48 34.90 -2.35
C THR A 113 -12.71 35.48 -3.04
N ILE A 114 -13.83 35.43 -2.38
CA ILE A 114 -15.06 36.07 -2.85
C ILE A 114 -15.42 37.25 -1.95
N THR A 115 -15.80 38.38 -2.55
CA THR A 115 -16.25 39.56 -1.83
C THR A 115 -17.66 39.91 -2.27
N ASN A 116 -18.44 40.50 -1.36
CA ASN A 116 -19.76 41.05 -1.73
C ASN A 116 -19.56 42.30 -2.58
N LYS A 117 -20.31 42.38 -3.66
CA LYS A 117 -20.35 43.58 -4.48
C LYS A 117 -21.31 44.57 -3.81
N SER A 118 -20.78 45.59 -3.14
CA SER A 118 -21.55 46.73 -2.59
C SER A 118 -22.04 47.63 -3.68
#